data_4d09fd0e55893a09ecdd9c174fd1d7b6
#
_entry.id   4d09fd0e55893a09ecdd9c174fd1d7b6
#
_cell.length_a   1.000
_cell.length_b   1.000
_cell.length_c   1.000
_cell.angle_alpha   90.00
_cell.angle_beta   90.00
_cell.angle_gamma   90.00
#
_symmetry.space_group_name_H-M   'P 1'
#
loop_
_entity.id
_entity.type
_entity.pdbx_description
1 polymer ?
#
loop_
_entity_poly.entity_id
_entity_poly.type
_entity_poly.pdbx_seq_one_letter_code
_entity_poly.pdbx_strand_id
1 'polypeptide(L)'
;MLIPELGVHQTSERYFFTPSSLAKELFYYPTRLGHYFCSSRYSFNHRSEIAMQGDHNQNIMLFFVHDGAMELTLNGTPAIAGAGQIVLFDCREPYSYAASDGLEFTWLLFNGLNARAFYQKILQARGRRAFSPVAPAEIAQMLDSLRSACAEDARLSEARCSQLIHRLLCLLLLDETTESTAGGDRIAQAIRYMNRHLFEPIGVQDAAAAVSLSPSHFSRQFKARTGYSPYEYIVLRRIDKAKYMLASTELSVKEIAYATGYNSEENFIHSFRKNVGVAPGIFRKYPV
;
A
#
# COMPACT_ATOMS: atom_id res chain seq x y z
N MET A 1 -12.37 19.10 28.09
CA MET A 1 -13.24 18.29 28.97
C MET A 1 -13.73 17.13 28.13
N LEU A 2 -13.18 15.93 28.34
CA LEU A 2 -13.63 14.72 27.60
C LEU A 2 -14.98 14.30 28.17
N ILE A 3 -16.01 14.22 27.34
CA ILE A 3 -17.27 13.57 27.73
C ILE A 3 -16.93 12.09 27.89
N PRO A 4 -17.10 11.49 29.08
CA PRO A 4 -16.79 10.09 29.26
C PRO A 4 -17.73 9.26 28.38
N GLU A 5 -17.16 8.55 27.41
CA GLU A 5 -17.91 7.56 26.62
C GLU A 5 -18.14 6.31 27.50
N LEU A 6 -19.37 5.78 27.45
CA LEU A 6 -19.74 4.62 28.26
C LEU A 6 -18.83 3.43 27.91
N GLY A 7 -18.17 2.85 28.91
CA GLY A 7 -17.29 1.70 28.72
C GLY A 7 -15.86 2.04 28.30
N VAL A 8 -15.53 3.32 28.08
CA VAL A 8 -14.15 3.77 27.81
C VAL A 8 -13.45 4.14 29.11
N HIS A 9 -12.25 3.61 29.34
CA HIS A 9 -11.47 3.90 30.55
C HIS A 9 -10.88 5.32 30.50
N GLN A 10 -10.67 5.94 31.69
CA GLN A 10 -10.18 7.31 31.80
C GLN A 10 -8.74 7.52 31.29
N THR A 11 -7.94 6.45 31.17
CA THR A 11 -6.59 6.49 30.56
C THR A 11 -6.60 6.52 29.05
N SER A 12 -7.78 6.41 28.45
CA SER A 12 -7.90 6.48 27.00
C SER A 12 -7.64 7.87 26.47
N GLU A 13 -7.02 7.97 25.30
CA GLU A 13 -6.58 9.21 24.68
C GLU A 13 -7.32 9.44 23.36
N ARG A 14 -7.59 10.71 23.03
CA ARG A 14 -8.17 11.10 21.75
C ARG A 14 -7.68 12.46 21.30
N TYR A 15 -7.26 12.54 20.04
CA TYR A 15 -6.70 13.71 19.39
C TYR A 15 -7.52 14.10 18.16
N PHE A 16 -7.64 15.41 17.92
CA PHE A 16 -8.35 15.98 16.77
C PHE A 16 -7.37 16.79 15.94
N PHE A 17 -7.47 16.67 14.62
CA PHE A 17 -6.63 17.39 13.69
C PHE A 17 -7.47 18.24 12.75
N THR A 18 -7.01 19.46 12.49
CA THR A 18 -7.57 20.34 11.48
C THR A 18 -6.56 20.45 10.34
N PRO A 19 -6.71 19.70 9.26
CA PRO A 19 -5.76 19.73 8.14
C PRO A 19 -5.79 21.09 7.43
N SER A 20 -4.61 21.60 7.05
CA SER A 20 -4.49 22.81 6.23
C SER A 20 -5.05 22.59 4.81
N SER A 21 -5.22 23.68 4.06
CA SER A 21 -5.59 23.60 2.64
C SER A 21 -4.55 22.83 1.84
N LEU A 22 -3.25 23.04 2.13
CA LEU A 22 -2.14 22.32 1.51
C LEU A 22 -2.21 20.82 1.80
N ALA A 23 -2.52 20.43 3.05
CA ALA A 23 -2.65 19.02 3.39
C ALA A 23 -3.81 18.34 2.63
N LYS A 24 -4.95 19.03 2.53
CA LYS A 24 -6.11 18.52 1.78
C LYS A 24 -5.82 18.34 0.30
N GLU A 25 -4.95 19.17 -0.27
CA GLU A 25 -4.57 19.13 -1.68
C GLU A 25 -3.50 18.07 -1.99
N LEU A 26 -2.48 17.91 -1.13
CA LEU A 26 -1.27 17.15 -1.48
C LEU A 26 -1.02 15.91 -0.64
N PHE A 27 -1.57 15.81 0.58
CA PHE A 27 -1.14 14.83 1.58
C PHE A 27 -2.23 13.83 1.96
N TYR A 28 -1.79 12.70 2.54
CA TYR A 28 -2.63 11.97 3.48
C TYR A 28 -2.57 12.71 4.82
N TYR A 29 -3.71 12.86 5.47
CA TYR A 29 -3.79 13.58 6.73
C TYR A 29 -4.73 12.88 7.71
N PRO A 30 -4.36 12.83 9.00
CA PRO A 30 -5.27 12.38 10.04
C PRO A 30 -6.34 13.45 10.27
N THR A 31 -7.54 13.02 10.62
CA THR A 31 -8.59 13.91 11.14
C THR A 31 -8.84 13.64 12.62
N ARG A 32 -8.65 12.39 13.04
CA ARG A 32 -8.73 11.97 14.44
C ARG A 32 -7.84 10.76 14.69
N LEU A 33 -7.35 10.64 15.90
CA LEU A 33 -6.58 9.51 16.41
C LEU A 33 -7.00 9.26 17.85
N GLY A 34 -7.14 8.00 18.25
CA GLY A 34 -7.36 7.64 19.63
C GLY A 34 -6.75 6.31 19.99
N HIS A 35 -6.46 6.16 21.27
CA HIS A 35 -6.03 4.91 21.88
C HIS A 35 -6.94 4.63 23.07
N TYR A 36 -7.71 3.54 22.98
CA TYR A 36 -8.78 3.25 23.91
C TYR A 36 -8.57 1.94 24.65
N PHE A 37 -8.86 2.00 25.94
CA PHE A 37 -9.04 0.84 26.82
C PHE A 37 -10.53 0.74 27.14
N CYS A 38 -11.15 -0.40 26.81
CA CYS A 38 -12.60 -0.54 26.87
C CYS A 38 -13.06 -1.73 27.70
N SER A 39 -14.19 -1.59 28.36
CA SER A 39 -14.95 -2.69 28.90
C SER A 39 -16.03 -3.15 27.91
N SER A 40 -16.67 -4.29 28.18
CA SER A 40 -17.79 -4.84 27.39
C SER A 40 -19.03 -3.91 27.29
N ARG A 41 -19.04 -2.78 28.01
CA ARG A 41 -20.09 -1.76 27.90
C ARG A 41 -19.86 -0.79 26.73
N TYR A 42 -18.68 -0.78 26.12
CA TYR A 42 -18.37 0.11 25.00
C TYR A 42 -18.98 -0.42 23.72
N SER A 43 -19.83 0.38 23.11
CA SER A 43 -20.37 0.10 21.78
C SER A 43 -20.59 1.41 21.01
N PHE A 44 -20.48 1.33 19.71
CA PHE A 44 -20.70 2.45 18.80
C PHE A 44 -21.58 2.00 17.63
N ASN A 45 -22.53 2.85 17.25
CA ASN A 45 -23.43 2.57 16.13
C ASN A 45 -23.57 3.82 15.25
N HIS A 46 -23.07 3.73 14.04
CA HIS A 46 -23.17 4.78 13.04
C HIS A 46 -24.39 4.53 12.13
N ARG A 47 -25.58 4.71 12.64
CA ARG A 47 -26.84 4.55 11.89
C ARG A 47 -27.58 5.84 11.60
N SER A 48 -27.20 6.97 12.22
CA SER A 48 -27.99 8.18 12.13
C SER A 48 -27.68 9.00 10.88
N GLU A 49 -28.72 9.40 10.17
CA GLU A 49 -28.68 10.36 9.07
C GLU A 49 -28.01 11.70 9.48
N ILE A 50 -27.99 12.03 10.76
CA ILE A 50 -27.37 13.22 11.33
C ILE A 50 -25.83 13.15 11.26
N ALA A 51 -25.25 11.96 11.37
CA ALA A 51 -23.80 11.75 11.20
C ALA A 51 -23.34 11.89 9.74
N MET A 52 -24.27 11.86 8.79
CA MET A 52 -23.97 12.01 7.36
C MET A 52 -23.67 13.46 6.92
N GLN A 53 -23.82 14.45 7.76
CA GLN A 53 -23.69 15.89 7.40
C GLN A 53 -22.37 16.56 7.77
N GLY A 54 -21.28 15.80 7.99
CA GLY A 54 -19.98 16.38 8.33
C GLY A 54 -18.81 15.76 7.60
N ASP A 55 -17.63 16.37 7.75
CA ASP A 55 -16.34 15.88 7.19
C ASP A 55 -15.98 14.44 7.63
N HIS A 56 -16.69 13.88 8.62
CA HIS A 56 -16.53 12.51 9.11
C HIS A 56 -16.72 11.44 8.03
N ASN A 57 -17.71 11.62 7.17
CA ASN A 57 -18.09 10.65 6.16
C ASN A 57 -17.12 10.57 4.98
N GLN A 58 -16.13 11.46 4.93
CA GLN A 58 -15.12 11.46 3.89
C GLN A 58 -13.88 10.61 4.24
N ASN A 59 -13.80 10.13 5.48
CA ASN A 59 -12.60 9.47 6.00
C ASN A 59 -12.61 7.95 5.79
N ILE A 60 -11.42 7.39 5.79
CA ILE A 60 -11.17 5.97 6.00
C ILE A 60 -10.87 5.75 7.48
N MET A 61 -11.50 4.75 8.08
CA MET A 61 -11.26 4.31 9.45
C MET A 61 -10.32 3.11 9.45
N LEU A 62 -9.31 3.18 10.29
CA LEU A 62 -8.44 2.06 10.62
C LEU A 62 -8.51 1.79 12.12
N PHE A 63 -8.72 0.54 12.52
CA PHE A 63 -8.49 0.04 13.87
C PHE A 63 -7.30 -0.91 13.88
N PHE A 64 -6.50 -0.83 14.91
CA PHE A 64 -5.50 -1.84 15.27
C PHE A 64 -5.82 -2.34 16.67
N VAL A 65 -6.13 -3.61 16.80
CA VAL A 65 -6.44 -4.23 18.10
C VAL A 65 -5.13 -4.68 18.76
N HIS A 66 -4.84 -4.14 19.92
CA HIS A 66 -3.65 -4.53 20.73
C HIS A 66 -3.94 -5.74 21.60
N ASP A 67 -5.11 -5.74 22.26
CA ASP A 67 -5.56 -6.82 23.13
C ASP A 67 -7.07 -6.94 23.13
N GLY A 68 -7.59 -8.10 23.51
CA GLY A 68 -9.03 -8.39 23.50
C GLY A 68 -9.58 -8.64 22.10
N ALA A 69 -10.88 -8.39 21.93
CA ALA A 69 -11.59 -8.55 20.67
C ALA A 69 -12.68 -7.49 20.47
N MET A 70 -12.98 -7.21 19.22
CA MET A 70 -14.03 -6.29 18.79
C MET A 70 -14.98 -7.01 17.84
N GLU A 71 -16.27 -6.99 18.13
CA GLU A 71 -17.33 -7.40 17.20
C GLU A 71 -17.77 -6.20 16.35
N LEU A 72 -17.87 -6.40 15.05
CA LEU A 72 -18.22 -5.33 14.10
C LEU A 72 -19.33 -5.77 13.17
N THR A 73 -20.13 -4.81 12.73
CA THR A 73 -20.99 -4.97 11.56
C THR A 73 -20.64 -3.85 10.59
N LEU A 74 -20.12 -4.21 9.42
CA LEU A 74 -19.61 -3.27 8.41
C LEU A 74 -20.43 -3.45 7.13
N ASN A 75 -21.23 -2.43 6.79
CA ASN A 75 -22.20 -2.49 5.68
C ASN A 75 -23.07 -3.75 5.73
N GLY A 76 -23.62 -4.06 6.90
CA GLY A 76 -24.46 -5.23 7.15
C GLY A 76 -23.71 -6.57 7.27
N THR A 77 -22.40 -6.61 7.07
CA THR A 77 -21.61 -7.83 7.16
C THR A 77 -20.93 -7.92 8.53
N PRO A 78 -21.18 -8.99 9.31
CA PRO A 78 -20.53 -9.18 10.59
C PRO A 78 -19.05 -9.55 10.42
N ALA A 79 -18.20 -9.07 11.34
CA ALA A 79 -16.79 -9.38 11.42
C ALA A 79 -16.36 -9.37 12.89
N ILE A 80 -15.27 -10.08 13.18
CA ILE A 80 -14.60 -10.05 14.49
C ILE A 80 -13.14 -9.72 14.24
N ALA A 81 -12.60 -8.84 15.05
CA ALA A 81 -11.17 -8.52 15.05
C ALA A 81 -10.59 -8.78 16.44
N GLY A 82 -9.54 -9.59 16.52
CA GLY A 82 -8.79 -9.88 17.73
C GLY A 82 -7.40 -9.23 17.75
N ALA A 83 -6.64 -9.51 18.80
CA ALA A 83 -5.30 -8.95 18.99
C ALA A 83 -4.38 -9.15 17.76
N GLY A 84 -3.65 -8.10 17.41
CA GLY A 84 -2.76 -8.05 16.24
C GLY A 84 -3.47 -7.84 14.89
N GLN A 85 -4.80 -7.72 14.86
CA GLN A 85 -5.55 -7.52 13.63
C GLN A 85 -5.86 -6.05 13.34
N ILE A 86 -6.00 -5.78 12.05
CA ILE A 86 -6.47 -4.50 11.51
C ILE A 86 -7.94 -4.63 11.07
N VAL A 87 -8.70 -3.57 11.30
CA VAL A 87 -9.99 -3.34 10.64
C VAL A 87 -9.87 -2.09 9.79
N LEU A 88 -10.27 -2.18 8.52
CA LEU A 88 -10.22 -1.06 7.59
C LEU A 88 -11.56 -0.90 6.88
N PHE A 89 -12.17 0.30 6.95
CA PHE A 89 -13.45 0.57 6.29
C PHE A 89 -13.64 2.05 5.93
N ASP A 90 -14.54 2.29 4.99
CA ASP A 90 -14.97 3.62 4.55
C ASP A 90 -16.10 4.12 5.46
N CYS A 91 -15.93 5.28 6.10
CA CYS A 91 -16.93 5.85 7.01
C CYS A 91 -18.23 6.29 6.33
N ARG A 92 -18.31 6.25 5.00
CA ARG A 92 -19.57 6.46 4.27
C ARG A 92 -20.52 5.26 4.35
N GLU A 93 -19.98 4.08 4.64
CA GLU A 93 -20.79 2.88 4.81
C GLU A 93 -21.33 2.80 6.25
N PRO A 94 -22.52 2.21 6.47
CA PRO A 94 -23.00 1.97 7.83
C PRO A 94 -22.07 1.04 8.58
N TYR A 95 -21.75 1.38 9.82
CA TYR A 95 -20.93 0.52 10.67
C TYR A 95 -21.35 0.60 12.15
N SER A 96 -21.16 -0.50 12.84
CA SER A 96 -21.27 -0.58 14.29
C SER A 96 -20.21 -1.52 14.85
N TYR A 97 -19.83 -1.30 16.09
CA TYR A 97 -18.92 -2.20 16.80
C TYR A 97 -19.20 -2.22 18.29
N ALA A 98 -18.83 -3.33 18.93
CA ALA A 98 -18.91 -3.54 20.36
C ALA A 98 -17.62 -4.17 20.88
N ALA A 99 -17.17 -3.75 22.04
CA ALA A 99 -15.97 -4.24 22.70
C ALA A 99 -16.23 -5.53 23.46
N SER A 100 -15.26 -6.47 23.47
CA SER A 100 -15.13 -7.43 24.55
C SER A 100 -14.59 -6.74 25.82
N ASP A 101 -14.68 -7.39 26.96
CA ASP A 101 -14.03 -6.87 28.16
C ASP A 101 -12.51 -6.90 28.01
N GLY A 102 -11.83 -5.83 28.43
CA GLY A 102 -10.39 -5.68 28.29
C GLY A 102 -9.91 -5.35 26.85
N LEU A 103 -10.78 -4.90 25.96
CA LEU A 103 -10.35 -4.46 24.62
C LEU A 103 -9.41 -3.26 24.72
N GLU A 104 -8.23 -3.39 24.11
CA GLU A 104 -7.29 -2.29 23.86
C GLU A 104 -7.10 -2.12 22.35
N PHE A 105 -7.33 -0.92 21.83
CA PHE A 105 -7.16 -0.63 20.39
C PHE A 105 -6.78 0.81 20.10
N THR A 106 -6.03 1.00 19.04
CA THR A 106 -5.78 2.32 18.43
C THR A 106 -6.66 2.49 17.21
N TRP A 107 -7.26 3.65 17.06
CA TRP A 107 -8.06 3.99 15.89
C TRP A 107 -7.56 5.28 15.25
N LEU A 108 -7.56 5.29 13.91
CA LEU A 108 -7.12 6.41 13.09
C LEU A 108 -8.18 6.70 12.03
N LEU A 109 -8.71 7.93 12.03
CA LEU A 109 -9.46 8.48 10.91
C LEU A 109 -8.53 9.31 10.06
N PHE A 110 -8.47 9.01 8.78
CA PHE A 110 -7.63 9.74 7.84
C PHE A 110 -8.29 9.91 6.48
N ASN A 111 -7.78 10.87 5.71
CA ASN A 111 -8.18 11.09 4.32
C ASN A 111 -6.95 11.50 3.50
N GLY A 112 -7.16 11.79 2.23
CA GLY A 112 -6.15 12.22 1.26
C GLY A 112 -6.58 11.85 -0.15
N LEU A 113 -5.92 12.42 -1.15
CA LEU A 113 -6.31 12.31 -2.56
C LEU A 113 -6.60 10.88 -3.01
N ASN A 114 -5.76 9.91 -2.61
CA ASN A 114 -5.85 8.52 -3.02
C ASN A 114 -6.24 7.56 -1.89
N ALA A 115 -6.64 8.05 -0.70
CA ALA A 115 -6.92 7.21 0.46
C ALA A 115 -7.97 6.13 0.14
N ARG A 116 -9.03 6.52 -0.56
CA ARG A 116 -10.10 5.61 -0.97
C ARG A 116 -9.68 4.61 -2.04
N ALA A 117 -8.83 5.01 -2.97
CA ALA A 117 -8.29 4.09 -3.98
C ALA A 117 -7.39 3.03 -3.31
N PHE A 118 -6.57 3.40 -2.32
CA PHE A 118 -5.82 2.45 -1.49
C PHE A 118 -6.75 1.50 -0.74
N TYR A 119 -7.77 2.02 -0.05
CA TYR A 119 -8.77 1.20 0.64
C TYR A 119 -9.37 0.14 -0.28
N GLN A 120 -9.85 0.55 -1.46
CA GLN A 120 -10.44 -0.38 -2.44
C GLN A 120 -9.45 -1.46 -2.89
N LYS A 121 -8.18 -1.09 -3.13
CA LYS A 121 -7.14 -2.04 -3.52
C LYS A 121 -6.77 -3.00 -2.40
N ILE A 122 -6.67 -2.52 -1.17
CA ILE A 122 -6.43 -3.36 0.00
C ILE A 122 -7.60 -4.33 0.19
N LEU A 123 -8.84 -3.85 0.12
CA LEU A 123 -10.02 -4.69 0.24
C LEU A 123 -10.09 -5.76 -0.86
N GLN A 124 -9.77 -5.39 -2.10
CA GLN A 124 -9.67 -6.34 -3.23
C GLN A 124 -8.60 -7.41 -2.98
N ALA A 125 -7.43 -7.02 -2.47
CA ALA A 125 -6.33 -7.94 -2.18
C ALA A 125 -6.62 -8.86 -0.99
N ARG A 126 -7.22 -8.32 0.09
CA ARG A 126 -7.47 -9.06 1.33
C ARG A 126 -8.79 -9.85 1.32
N GLY A 127 -9.76 -9.48 0.50
CA GLY A 127 -11.09 -10.10 0.43
C GLY A 127 -11.97 -9.87 1.67
N ARG A 128 -11.46 -9.20 2.71
CA ARG A 128 -12.14 -8.94 3.99
C ARG A 128 -11.66 -7.64 4.63
N ARG A 129 -12.50 -7.06 5.49
CA ARG A 129 -12.22 -5.78 6.17
C ARG A 129 -11.44 -5.93 7.49
N ALA A 130 -11.52 -7.11 8.13
CA ALA A 130 -10.75 -7.46 9.32
C ALA A 130 -9.73 -8.54 8.96
N PHE A 131 -8.43 -8.28 9.16
CA PHE A 131 -7.35 -9.17 8.74
C PHE A 131 -6.07 -8.95 9.55
N SER A 132 -5.21 -9.96 9.56
CA SER A 132 -3.86 -9.85 10.12
C SER A 132 -2.93 -9.20 9.08
N PRO A 133 -2.23 -8.11 9.42
CA PRO A 133 -1.24 -7.50 8.53
C PRO A 133 0.08 -8.27 8.56
N VAL A 134 0.92 -8.09 7.54
CA VAL A 134 2.24 -8.74 7.42
C VAL A 134 3.20 -8.30 8.52
N ALA A 135 3.13 -7.03 8.95
CA ALA A 135 4.04 -6.44 9.92
C ALA A 135 3.28 -5.76 11.09
N PRO A 136 2.57 -6.52 11.95
CA PRO A 136 1.73 -5.94 13.00
C PRO A 136 2.54 -5.06 13.99
N ALA A 137 3.75 -5.47 14.35
CA ALA A 137 4.61 -4.71 15.26
C ALA A 137 5.04 -3.35 14.66
N GLU A 138 5.36 -3.31 13.37
CA GLU A 138 5.72 -2.07 12.67
C GLU A 138 4.53 -1.12 12.58
N ILE A 139 3.34 -1.65 12.30
CA ILE A 139 2.10 -0.86 12.25
C ILE A 139 1.78 -0.28 13.63
N ALA A 140 1.86 -1.08 14.69
CA ALA A 140 1.69 -0.62 16.07
C ALA A 140 2.65 0.52 16.40
N GLN A 141 3.94 0.38 16.07
CA GLN A 141 4.96 1.40 16.29
C GLN A 141 4.69 2.69 15.51
N MET A 142 4.19 2.59 14.28
CA MET A 142 3.82 3.77 13.47
C MET A 142 2.64 4.53 14.07
N LEU A 143 1.61 3.81 14.52
CA LEU A 143 0.45 4.41 15.19
C LEU A 143 0.86 5.04 16.53
N ASP A 144 1.75 4.40 17.28
CA ASP A 144 2.30 4.94 18.52
C ASP A 144 3.15 6.19 18.29
N SER A 145 3.93 6.23 17.21
CA SER A 145 4.69 7.43 16.80
C SER A 145 3.78 8.61 16.48
N LEU A 146 2.63 8.37 15.84
CA LEU A 146 1.62 9.40 15.60
C LEU A 146 1.01 9.88 16.91
N ARG A 147 0.71 8.96 17.84
CA ARG A 147 0.11 9.26 19.16
C ARG A 147 1.06 10.05 20.05
N SER A 148 2.30 9.58 20.21
CA SER A 148 3.30 10.20 21.09
C SER A 148 3.61 11.64 20.67
N ALA A 149 3.70 11.91 19.38
CA ALA A 149 3.91 13.24 18.86
C ALA A 149 2.73 14.20 19.15
N CYS A 150 1.52 13.66 19.30
CA CYS A 150 0.36 14.44 19.71
C CYS A 150 0.37 14.74 21.23
N ALA A 151 0.83 13.77 22.04
CA ALA A 151 0.89 13.90 23.50
C ALA A 151 1.93 14.91 23.96
N GLU A 152 3.07 15.01 23.27
CA GLU A 152 4.19 15.90 23.62
C GLU A 152 4.01 17.36 23.11
N ASP A 153 2.86 17.71 22.56
CA ASP A 153 2.60 18.99 21.84
C ASP A 153 3.63 19.26 20.72
N ALA A 154 4.41 18.24 20.39
CA ALA A 154 5.36 18.22 19.27
C ALA A 154 4.57 17.99 17.99
N ARG A 155 3.99 19.05 17.42
CA ARG A 155 3.23 18.96 16.17
C ARG A 155 4.07 18.30 15.10
N LEU A 156 3.78 17.04 14.80
CA LEU A 156 4.28 16.43 13.57
C LEU A 156 3.86 17.30 12.39
N SER A 157 4.80 17.61 11.50
CA SER A 157 4.44 18.30 10.27
C SER A 157 3.44 17.44 9.49
N GLU A 158 2.50 18.07 8.79
CA GLU A 158 1.52 17.38 7.95
C GLU A 158 2.19 16.45 6.94
N ALA A 159 3.36 16.84 6.42
CA ALA A 159 4.18 15.99 5.54
C ALA A 159 4.66 14.72 6.25
N ARG A 160 5.04 14.79 7.52
CA ARG A 160 5.45 13.62 8.31
C ARG A 160 4.28 12.68 8.59
N CYS A 161 3.12 13.24 8.94
CA CYS A 161 1.88 12.46 9.07
C CYS A 161 1.55 11.74 7.76
N SER A 162 1.66 12.44 6.63
CA SER A 162 1.43 11.87 5.30
C SER A 162 2.36 10.70 4.99
N GLN A 163 3.65 10.83 5.31
CA GLN A 163 4.63 9.75 5.12
C GLN A 163 4.26 8.50 5.93
N LEU A 164 3.87 8.67 7.20
CA LEU A 164 3.49 7.57 8.07
C LEU A 164 2.21 6.88 7.57
N ILE A 165 1.18 7.65 7.21
CA ILE A 165 -0.08 7.11 6.68
C ILE A 165 0.16 6.39 5.35
N HIS A 166 0.97 6.96 4.44
CA HIS A 166 1.30 6.31 3.16
C HIS A 166 2.05 4.98 3.38
N ARG A 167 3.06 4.98 4.25
CA ARG A 167 3.80 3.76 4.59
C ARG A 167 2.87 2.68 5.16
N LEU A 168 1.97 3.06 6.07
CA LEU A 168 0.95 2.18 6.63
C LEU A 168 0.06 1.59 5.53
N LEU A 169 -0.45 2.39 4.61
CA LEU A 169 -1.26 1.92 3.48
C LEU A 169 -0.49 0.95 2.57
N CYS A 170 0.80 1.21 2.30
CA CYS A 170 1.66 0.30 1.55
C CYS A 170 1.84 -1.04 2.28
N LEU A 171 2.09 -1.04 3.58
CA LEU A 171 2.19 -2.27 4.39
C LEU A 171 0.89 -3.08 4.39
N LEU A 172 -0.26 -2.40 4.46
CA LEU A 172 -1.56 -3.08 4.39
C LEU A 172 -1.86 -3.67 3.02
N LEU A 173 -1.27 -3.14 1.95
CA LEU A 173 -1.41 -3.65 0.58
C LEU A 173 -0.51 -4.88 0.31
N LEU A 174 0.60 -5.06 1.07
CA LEU A 174 1.47 -6.22 0.94
C LEU A 174 0.70 -7.50 1.26
N ASP A 175 0.87 -8.53 0.43
CA ASP A 175 0.23 -9.82 0.61
C ASP A 175 1.08 -10.73 1.51
N GLU A 176 0.46 -11.41 2.48
CA GLU A 176 1.15 -12.41 3.33
C GLU A 176 1.76 -13.56 2.52
N THR A 177 1.19 -13.85 1.35
CA THR A 177 1.71 -14.90 0.46
C THR A 177 3.09 -14.58 -0.09
N THR A 178 3.58 -13.34 0.06
CA THR A 178 4.88 -12.91 -0.48
C THR A 178 6.03 -12.98 0.53
N GLU A 179 5.76 -13.08 1.83
CA GLU A 179 6.82 -13.15 2.85
C GLU A 179 6.85 -14.47 3.66
N SER A 180 5.76 -15.23 3.68
CA SER A 180 5.60 -16.42 4.51
C SER A 180 5.64 -17.74 3.73
N THR A 181 6.73 -18.03 3.07
CA THR A 181 7.10 -19.42 2.79
C THR A 181 8.61 -19.57 2.94
N ALA A 182 9.03 -20.61 3.67
CA ALA A 182 10.41 -21.09 3.83
C ALA A 182 11.07 -21.57 2.50
N GLY A 183 10.59 -21.08 1.37
CA GLY A 183 11.17 -21.20 0.04
C GLY A 183 11.23 -19.81 -0.56
N GLY A 184 12.33 -19.09 -0.39
CA GLY A 184 12.59 -17.70 -0.74
C GLY A 184 11.67 -17.11 -1.81
N ASP A 185 11.29 -15.83 -1.64
CA ASP A 185 10.37 -15.08 -2.53
C ASP A 185 10.62 -15.41 -4.02
N ARG A 186 9.77 -16.30 -4.58
CA ARG A 186 9.91 -16.82 -5.95
C ARG A 186 9.89 -15.70 -6.98
N ILE A 187 9.09 -14.65 -6.74
CA ILE A 187 9.04 -13.52 -7.66
C ILE A 187 10.33 -12.69 -7.57
N ALA A 188 10.88 -12.47 -6.35
CA ALA A 188 12.19 -11.83 -6.23
C ALA A 188 13.32 -12.68 -6.82
N GLN A 189 13.23 -14.03 -6.73
CA GLN A 189 14.18 -14.93 -7.41
C GLN A 189 14.04 -14.82 -8.93
N ALA A 190 12.81 -14.80 -9.46
CA ALA A 190 12.56 -14.61 -10.89
C ALA A 190 13.09 -13.25 -11.37
N ILE A 191 12.88 -12.16 -10.61
CA ILE A 191 13.43 -10.84 -10.93
C ILE A 191 14.96 -10.90 -10.99
N ARG A 192 15.62 -11.54 -10.02
CA ARG A 192 17.08 -11.73 -10.05
C ARG A 192 17.54 -12.54 -11.26
N TYR A 193 16.83 -13.62 -11.59
CA TYR A 193 17.09 -14.41 -12.78
C TYR A 193 16.94 -13.58 -14.05
N MET A 194 15.81 -12.89 -14.22
CA MET A 194 15.54 -12.02 -15.38
C MET A 194 16.58 -10.91 -15.53
N ASN A 195 16.98 -10.27 -14.44
CA ASN A 195 18.01 -9.21 -14.47
C ASN A 195 19.40 -9.76 -14.84
N ARG A 196 19.75 -10.98 -14.42
CA ARG A 196 21.01 -11.63 -14.76
C ARG A 196 21.09 -12.01 -16.23
N HIS A 197 19.98 -12.47 -16.80
CA HIS A 197 19.88 -12.92 -18.18
C HIS A 197 19.20 -11.88 -19.10
N LEU A 198 19.16 -10.61 -18.68
CA LEU A 198 18.33 -9.57 -19.30
C LEU A 198 18.62 -9.39 -20.80
N PHE A 199 19.88 -9.57 -21.21
CA PHE A 199 20.35 -9.35 -22.59
C PHE A 199 20.43 -10.65 -23.42
N GLU A 200 20.09 -11.77 -22.81
CA GLU A 200 19.96 -13.05 -23.49
C GLU A 200 18.53 -13.21 -24.06
N PRO A 201 18.30 -14.15 -24.99
CA PRO A 201 16.98 -14.43 -25.52
C PRO A 201 16.13 -15.21 -24.49
N ILE A 202 15.74 -14.52 -23.39
CA ILE A 202 14.88 -15.09 -22.37
C ILE A 202 13.41 -14.73 -22.59
N GLY A 203 12.53 -15.68 -22.28
CA GLY A 203 11.09 -15.52 -22.31
C GLY A 203 10.44 -15.72 -20.93
N VAL A 204 9.11 -15.57 -20.91
CA VAL A 204 8.30 -15.80 -19.71
C VAL A 204 8.43 -17.24 -19.20
N GLN A 205 8.61 -18.20 -20.13
CA GLN A 205 8.75 -19.62 -19.82
C GLN A 205 10.03 -19.91 -19.03
N ASP A 206 11.15 -19.29 -19.41
CA ASP A 206 12.44 -19.46 -18.74
C ASP A 206 12.40 -18.90 -17.32
N ALA A 207 11.83 -17.71 -17.16
CA ALA A 207 11.68 -17.06 -15.85
C ALA A 207 10.73 -17.86 -14.93
N ALA A 208 9.66 -18.43 -15.46
CA ALA A 208 8.74 -19.26 -14.71
C ALA A 208 9.39 -20.58 -14.28
N ALA A 209 10.13 -21.23 -15.20
CA ALA A 209 10.86 -22.47 -14.93
C ALA A 209 11.94 -22.28 -13.85
N ALA A 210 12.67 -21.15 -13.87
CA ALA A 210 13.69 -20.82 -12.88
C ALA A 210 13.17 -20.75 -11.43
N VAL A 211 11.85 -20.61 -11.26
CA VAL A 211 11.20 -20.56 -9.94
C VAL A 211 10.16 -21.65 -9.74
N SER A 212 10.17 -22.68 -10.59
CA SER A 212 9.28 -23.84 -10.53
C SER A 212 7.79 -23.48 -10.51
N LEU A 213 7.39 -22.52 -11.37
CA LEU A 213 6.00 -22.11 -11.56
C LEU A 213 5.55 -22.37 -13.01
N SER A 214 4.25 -22.62 -13.21
CA SER A 214 3.69 -22.58 -14.56
C SER A 214 3.70 -21.15 -15.12
N PRO A 215 3.90 -20.93 -16.45
CA PRO A 215 3.95 -19.58 -17.03
C PRO A 215 2.72 -18.71 -16.71
N SER A 216 1.52 -19.29 -16.69
CA SER A 216 0.28 -18.59 -16.37
C SER A 216 0.23 -18.16 -14.92
N HIS A 217 0.61 -19.05 -13.99
CA HIS A 217 0.66 -18.74 -12.55
C HIS A 217 1.72 -17.70 -12.26
N PHE A 218 2.92 -17.88 -12.84
CA PHE A 218 4.02 -16.91 -12.74
C PHE A 218 3.60 -15.53 -13.24
N SER A 219 3.02 -15.42 -14.45
CA SER A 219 2.63 -14.13 -15.03
C SER A 219 1.62 -13.39 -14.17
N ARG A 220 0.64 -14.11 -13.59
CA ARG A 220 -0.36 -13.53 -12.70
C ARG A 220 0.27 -13.00 -11.40
N GLN A 221 1.10 -13.82 -10.74
CA GLN A 221 1.79 -13.42 -9.50
C GLN A 221 2.78 -12.29 -9.74
N PHE A 222 3.55 -12.37 -10.83
CA PHE A 222 4.52 -11.35 -11.19
C PHE A 222 3.85 -10.00 -11.42
N LYS A 223 2.73 -9.96 -12.19
CA LYS A 223 1.96 -8.74 -12.42
C LYS A 223 1.33 -8.20 -11.15
N ALA A 224 0.80 -9.05 -10.29
CA ALA A 224 0.24 -8.64 -9.00
C ALA A 224 1.30 -7.98 -8.11
N ARG A 225 2.55 -8.48 -8.12
CA ARG A 225 3.65 -8.00 -7.30
C ARG A 225 4.34 -6.76 -7.86
N THR A 226 4.56 -6.71 -9.18
CA THR A 226 5.39 -5.68 -9.83
C THR A 226 4.57 -4.61 -10.55
N GLY A 227 3.30 -4.86 -10.80
CA GLY A 227 2.43 -4.02 -11.64
C GLY A 227 2.59 -4.26 -13.14
N TYR A 228 3.63 -4.99 -13.57
CA TYR A 228 3.96 -5.27 -14.96
C TYR A 228 3.83 -6.76 -15.28
N SER A 229 3.49 -7.11 -16.52
CA SER A 229 3.72 -8.47 -16.98
C SER A 229 5.23 -8.79 -17.06
N PRO A 230 5.65 -10.07 -16.97
CA PRO A 230 7.07 -10.43 -17.09
C PRO A 230 7.73 -9.92 -18.37
N TYR A 231 7.01 -9.98 -19.48
CA TYR A 231 7.50 -9.47 -20.77
C TYR A 231 7.67 -7.95 -20.77
N GLU A 232 6.68 -7.19 -20.28
CA GLU A 232 6.78 -5.73 -20.12
C GLU A 232 7.97 -5.35 -19.23
N TYR A 233 8.19 -6.09 -18.16
CA TYR A 233 9.33 -5.86 -17.27
C TYR A 233 10.67 -6.00 -18.01
N ILE A 234 10.87 -7.09 -18.77
CA ILE A 234 12.10 -7.30 -19.58
C ILE A 234 12.29 -6.14 -20.56
N VAL A 235 11.24 -5.78 -21.29
CA VAL A 235 11.29 -4.67 -22.26
C VAL A 235 11.70 -3.37 -21.59
N LEU A 236 11.06 -2.99 -20.50
CA LEU A 236 11.36 -1.74 -19.79
C LEU A 236 12.81 -1.72 -19.28
N ARG A 237 13.29 -2.82 -18.70
CA ARG A 237 14.68 -2.91 -18.22
C ARG A 237 15.71 -2.82 -19.36
N ARG A 238 15.42 -3.43 -20.53
CA ARG A 238 16.25 -3.29 -21.74
C ARG A 238 16.28 -1.84 -22.24
N ILE A 239 15.14 -1.18 -22.25
CA ILE A 239 15.03 0.24 -22.63
C ILE A 239 15.81 1.14 -21.67
N ASP A 240 15.72 0.90 -20.35
CA ASP A 240 16.50 1.67 -19.36
C ASP A 240 18.01 1.53 -19.61
N LYS A 241 18.48 0.32 -19.90
CA LYS A 241 19.89 0.10 -20.25
C LYS A 241 20.28 0.78 -21.56
N ALA A 242 19.37 0.73 -22.57
CA ALA A 242 19.59 1.40 -23.84
C ALA A 242 19.69 2.93 -23.69
N LYS A 243 18.84 3.54 -22.86
CA LYS A 243 18.93 4.98 -22.52
C LYS A 243 20.30 5.34 -21.95
N TYR A 244 20.76 4.52 -20.98
CA TYR A 244 22.10 4.71 -20.39
C TYR A 244 23.20 4.64 -21.45
N MET A 245 23.17 3.61 -22.31
CA MET A 245 24.20 3.42 -23.37
C MET A 245 24.13 4.54 -24.42
N LEU A 246 22.94 4.97 -24.81
CA LEU A 246 22.77 6.11 -25.75
C LEU A 246 23.35 7.40 -25.22
N ALA A 247 23.26 7.63 -23.90
CA ALA A 247 23.75 8.86 -23.26
C ALA A 247 25.25 8.80 -22.89
N SER A 248 25.82 7.59 -22.70
CA SER A 248 27.16 7.43 -22.12
C SER A 248 28.19 6.75 -23.03
N THR A 249 27.79 6.34 -24.25
CA THR A 249 28.69 5.66 -25.20
C THR A 249 28.51 6.17 -26.63
N GLU A 250 29.53 5.94 -27.46
CA GLU A 250 29.51 6.23 -28.89
C GLU A 250 29.03 5.05 -29.74
N LEU A 251 28.54 3.97 -29.14
CA LEU A 251 28.01 2.80 -29.84
C LEU A 251 26.88 3.21 -30.77
N SER A 252 26.84 2.65 -31.98
CA SER A 252 25.76 2.87 -32.92
C SER A 252 24.41 2.35 -32.35
N VAL A 253 23.30 2.86 -32.88
CA VAL A 253 21.94 2.41 -32.51
C VAL A 253 21.80 0.90 -32.71
N LYS A 254 22.41 0.37 -33.78
CA LYS A 254 22.45 -1.06 -34.10
C LYS A 254 23.21 -1.86 -33.05
N GLU A 255 24.40 -1.42 -32.64
CA GLU A 255 25.18 -2.09 -31.60
C GLU A 255 24.45 -2.10 -30.26
N ILE A 256 23.80 -0.97 -29.89
CA ILE A 256 22.99 -0.90 -28.66
C ILE A 256 21.79 -1.83 -28.74
N ALA A 257 21.14 -1.97 -29.89
CA ALA A 257 20.05 -2.92 -30.07
C ALA A 257 20.47 -4.35 -29.68
N TYR A 258 21.57 -4.84 -30.27
CA TYR A 258 22.07 -6.17 -29.97
C TYR A 258 22.60 -6.30 -28.54
N ALA A 259 23.33 -5.29 -28.03
CA ALA A 259 23.85 -5.29 -26.66
C ALA A 259 22.77 -5.27 -25.59
N THR A 260 21.56 -4.83 -25.95
CA THR A 260 20.39 -4.81 -25.06
C THR A 260 19.43 -5.98 -25.31
N GLY A 261 19.82 -6.99 -26.10
CA GLY A 261 19.11 -8.25 -26.28
C GLY A 261 17.96 -8.21 -27.30
N TYR A 262 17.99 -7.25 -28.23
CA TYR A 262 17.08 -7.26 -29.37
C TYR A 262 17.67 -8.02 -30.55
N ASN A 263 16.83 -8.73 -31.31
CA ASN A 263 17.26 -9.54 -32.44
C ASN A 263 17.43 -8.71 -33.74
N SER A 264 16.90 -7.49 -33.78
CA SER A 264 17.08 -6.56 -34.90
C SER A 264 17.02 -5.11 -34.42
N GLU A 265 17.67 -4.22 -35.19
CA GLU A 265 17.64 -2.78 -34.96
C GLU A 265 16.22 -2.22 -35.09
N GLU A 266 15.43 -2.70 -36.05
CA GLU A 266 14.06 -2.25 -36.29
C GLU A 266 13.16 -2.53 -35.09
N ASN A 267 13.23 -3.75 -34.53
CA ASN A 267 12.48 -4.13 -33.34
C ASN A 267 12.86 -3.28 -32.12
N PHE A 268 14.16 -2.99 -31.99
CA PHE A 268 14.65 -2.09 -30.95
C PHE A 268 14.10 -0.67 -31.12
N ILE A 269 14.24 -0.08 -32.32
CA ILE A 269 13.76 1.29 -32.59
C ILE A 269 12.27 1.40 -32.33
N HIS A 270 11.48 0.43 -32.79
CA HIS A 270 10.03 0.39 -32.54
C HIS A 270 9.71 0.31 -31.04
N SER A 271 10.35 -0.61 -30.32
CA SER A 271 10.17 -0.80 -28.89
C SER A 271 10.60 0.43 -28.09
N PHE A 272 11.74 1.02 -28.44
CA PHE A 272 12.27 2.22 -27.78
C PHE A 272 11.31 3.40 -27.98
N ARG A 273 10.89 3.68 -29.22
CA ARG A 273 9.95 4.77 -29.53
C ARG A 273 8.61 4.58 -28.82
N LYS A 274 8.10 3.36 -28.75
CA LYS A 274 6.84 3.05 -28.05
C LYS A 274 6.93 3.39 -26.54
N ASN A 275 8.08 3.11 -25.91
CA ASN A 275 8.22 3.26 -24.45
C ASN A 275 8.79 4.63 -24.03
N VAL A 276 9.53 5.32 -24.92
CA VAL A 276 10.21 6.59 -24.62
C VAL A 276 9.54 7.78 -25.30
N GLY A 277 8.77 7.55 -26.36
CA GLY A 277 8.09 8.59 -27.14
C GLY A 277 8.91 9.13 -28.30
N VAL A 278 10.24 8.96 -28.30
CA VAL A 278 11.15 9.44 -29.34
C VAL A 278 12.06 8.31 -29.86
N ALA A 279 12.63 8.47 -31.05
CA ALA A 279 13.56 7.50 -31.61
C ALA A 279 14.91 7.54 -30.88
N PRO A 280 15.69 6.41 -30.82
CA PRO A 280 16.98 6.35 -30.14
C PRO A 280 17.97 7.43 -30.55
N GLY A 281 18.06 7.72 -31.84
CA GLY A 281 18.96 8.75 -32.38
C GLY A 281 18.59 10.17 -31.95
N ILE A 282 17.28 10.44 -31.75
CA ILE A 282 16.81 11.73 -31.20
C ILE A 282 17.13 11.79 -29.70
N PHE A 283 16.87 10.71 -28.96
CA PHE A 283 17.18 10.62 -27.53
C PHE A 283 18.66 10.84 -27.25
N ARG A 284 19.57 10.32 -28.10
CA ARG A 284 21.03 10.56 -27.98
C ARG A 284 21.39 12.03 -28.04
N LYS A 285 20.74 12.79 -28.95
CA LYS A 285 21.03 14.23 -29.11
C LYS A 285 20.43 15.08 -27.99
N TYR A 286 19.30 14.63 -27.43
CA TYR A 286 18.53 15.34 -26.40
C TYR A 286 18.06 14.32 -25.35
N PRO A 287 18.97 13.85 -24.45
CA PRO A 287 18.58 12.94 -23.40
C PRO A 287 17.63 13.65 -22.42
N VAL A 288 16.42 13.14 -22.29
CA VAL A 288 15.37 13.66 -21.39
C VAL A 288 15.34 12.84 -20.12
#